data_bfc3e94eed8ced0cbc79effea8d8d443
#
_entry.id   bfc3e94eed8ced0cbc79effea8d8d443
#
_cell.length_a   1.000
_cell.length_b   1.000
_cell.length_c   1.000
_cell.angle_alpha   90.00
_cell.angle_beta   90.00
_cell.angle_gamma   90.00
#
_symmetry.space_group_name_H-M   'P 1'
#
loop_
_entity.id
_entity.type
_entity.pdbx_description
1 polymer ?
#
loop_
_entity_poly.entity_id
_entity_poly.type
_entity_poly.pdbx_seq_one_letter_code
_entity_poly.pdbx_strand_id
1 'polypeptide(L)'
;MDNTSHSSSVTLGSQVRRILRHPVLILVSVVVFALAGAAYGYMTNGKYTAKASLVVYPMVVDPAGTGSANSAKVDIATESRVASSREVATQAAKTLISEGDTLSEAQLTSRLMNSVKVTGTSQTSVLDIEVTRSNPDDAARYANAMANSYLQVRSDALKSSVDSATKQLDEQIAAAEGDANRNALVSQLQERRAQIQLTSTTGGRVMSQAQVPSSSSALGPVKLGIVGAVAGLL
;
A
#
# COMPACT_ATOMS: atom_id res chain seq x y z
N MET A 1 -42.22 42.49 37.85
CA MET A 1 -40.94 42.68 37.14
C MET A 1 -40.79 41.52 36.18
N ASP A 2 -41.43 41.70 35.03
CA ASP A 2 -41.45 40.69 33.97
C ASP A 2 -40.22 40.89 33.05
N ASN A 3 -39.36 39.93 33.08
CA ASN A 3 -38.17 39.91 32.24
C ASN A 3 -38.44 38.94 31.05
N THR A 4 -39.13 39.46 30.04
CA THR A 4 -39.34 38.73 28.79
C THR A 4 -38.06 38.74 27.95
N SER A 5 -37.30 37.68 28.02
CA SER A 5 -36.18 37.41 27.12
C SER A 5 -36.73 37.10 25.71
N HIS A 6 -36.69 38.10 24.83
CA HIS A 6 -36.89 37.89 23.41
C HIS A 6 -35.74 37.10 22.81
N SER A 7 -35.90 35.81 22.74
CA SER A 7 -35.08 34.95 21.87
C SER A 7 -35.50 35.20 20.41
N SER A 8 -34.76 36.06 19.72
CA SER A 8 -34.88 36.24 18.27
C SER A 8 -34.49 34.97 17.55
N SER A 9 -35.46 34.10 17.31
CA SER A 9 -35.30 32.99 16.39
C SER A 9 -35.10 33.56 14.98
N VAL A 10 -33.83 33.63 14.55
CA VAL A 10 -33.48 33.97 13.17
C VAL A 10 -34.00 32.84 12.29
N THR A 11 -35.19 33.06 11.73
CA THR A 11 -35.85 32.05 10.88
C THR A 11 -35.04 31.94 9.57
N LEU A 12 -34.39 30.81 9.35
CA LEU A 12 -33.62 30.49 8.12
C LEU A 12 -34.41 30.88 6.85
N GLY A 13 -35.74 30.76 6.86
CA GLY A 13 -36.61 31.15 5.76
C GLY A 13 -36.55 32.63 5.36
N SER A 14 -36.26 33.56 6.31
CA SER A 14 -36.15 34.99 6.00
C SER A 14 -34.83 35.35 5.32
N GLN A 15 -33.76 34.60 5.62
CA GLN A 15 -32.45 34.72 4.99
C GLN A 15 -32.47 34.21 3.54
N VAL A 16 -33.09 33.05 3.31
CA VAL A 16 -33.24 32.44 1.97
C VAL A 16 -34.05 33.36 1.04
N ARG A 17 -35.14 34.01 1.58
CA ARG A 17 -35.95 34.92 0.78
C ARG A 17 -35.24 36.23 0.39
N ARG A 18 -34.23 36.64 1.18
CA ARG A 18 -33.42 37.83 0.89
C ARG A 18 -32.38 37.53 -0.20
N ILE A 19 -31.82 36.33 -0.19
CA ILE A 19 -30.86 35.84 -1.18
C ILE A 19 -31.54 35.68 -2.55
N LEU A 20 -32.75 35.13 -2.59
CA LEU A 20 -33.57 34.97 -3.82
C LEU A 20 -33.98 36.31 -4.49
N ARG A 21 -33.80 37.44 -3.83
CA ARG A 21 -34.07 38.78 -4.42
C ARG A 21 -32.96 39.22 -5.41
N HIS A 22 -31.82 38.58 -5.42
CA HIS A 22 -30.71 38.90 -6.34
C HIS A 22 -30.33 37.69 -7.20
N PRO A 23 -31.20 37.28 -8.14
CA PRO A 23 -30.96 36.08 -8.93
C PRO A 23 -29.66 36.14 -9.75
N VAL A 24 -29.22 37.35 -10.10
CA VAL A 24 -27.95 37.57 -10.82
C VAL A 24 -26.74 37.20 -9.97
N LEU A 25 -26.75 37.52 -8.66
CA LEU A 25 -25.65 37.17 -7.75
C LEU A 25 -25.53 35.63 -7.56
N ILE A 26 -26.68 34.96 -7.43
CA ILE A 26 -26.72 33.50 -7.34
C ILE A 26 -26.16 32.86 -8.64
N LEU A 27 -26.62 33.36 -9.78
CA LEU A 27 -26.17 32.88 -11.07
C LEU A 27 -24.66 33.08 -11.26
N VAL A 28 -24.14 34.26 -10.89
CA VAL A 28 -22.68 34.53 -10.94
C VAL A 28 -21.92 33.61 -10.01
N SER A 29 -22.37 33.40 -8.77
CA SER A 29 -21.74 32.49 -7.82
C SER A 29 -21.69 31.05 -8.37
N VAL A 30 -22.82 30.55 -8.86
CA VAL A 30 -22.89 29.19 -9.47
C VAL A 30 -21.93 29.06 -10.63
N VAL A 31 -21.87 30.04 -11.53
CA VAL A 31 -20.96 30.02 -12.69
C VAL A 31 -19.50 30.06 -12.23
N VAL A 32 -19.15 30.91 -11.28
CA VAL A 32 -17.77 30.98 -10.75
C VAL A 32 -17.34 29.66 -10.11
N PHE A 33 -18.17 29.09 -9.24
CA PHE A 33 -17.86 27.82 -8.59
C PHE A 33 -17.87 26.65 -9.57
N ALA A 34 -18.76 26.65 -10.58
CA ALA A 34 -18.76 25.64 -11.64
C ALA A 34 -17.48 25.70 -12.47
N LEU A 35 -17.04 26.90 -12.84
CA LEU A 35 -15.80 27.13 -13.58
C LEU A 35 -14.56 26.73 -12.74
N ALA A 36 -14.54 27.12 -11.47
CA ALA A 36 -13.47 26.74 -10.56
C ALA A 36 -13.39 25.21 -10.37
N GLY A 37 -14.54 24.56 -10.20
CA GLY A 37 -14.64 23.10 -10.11
C GLY A 37 -14.20 22.39 -11.40
N ALA A 38 -14.62 22.92 -12.56
CA ALA A 38 -14.23 22.39 -13.86
C ALA A 38 -12.72 22.59 -14.13
N ALA A 39 -12.17 23.77 -13.80
CA ALA A 39 -10.74 24.05 -13.92
C ALA A 39 -9.90 23.14 -13.02
N TYR A 40 -10.30 22.96 -11.77
CA TYR A 40 -9.67 22.00 -10.86
C TYR A 40 -9.75 20.57 -11.40
N GLY A 41 -10.92 20.16 -11.91
CA GLY A 41 -11.11 18.87 -12.55
C GLY A 41 -10.22 18.66 -13.77
N TYR A 42 -10.00 19.71 -14.56
CA TYR A 42 -9.09 19.66 -15.71
C TYR A 42 -7.62 19.49 -15.27
N MET A 43 -7.19 20.17 -14.19
CA MET A 43 -5.84 20.06 -13.65
C MET A 43 -5.57 18.68 -13.01
N THR A 44 -6.60 18.03 -12.46
CA THR A 44 -6.49 16.70 -11.83
C THR A 44 -6.82 15.55 -12.79
N ASN A 45 -7.37 15.86 -13.96
CA ASN A 45 -7.70 14.87 -14.98
C ASN A 45 -6.42 14.28 -15.58
N GLY A 46 -6.42 12.96 -15.84
CA GLY A 46 -5.26 12.27 -16.37
C GLY A 46 -4.40 11.55 -15.33
N LYS A 47 -4.89 11.37 -14.10
CA LYS A 47 -4.28 10.46 -13.14
C LYS A 47 -4.97 9.09 -13.21
N TYR A 48 -4.17 8.08 -13.44
CA TYR A 48 -4.60 6.68 -13.53
C TYR A 48 -4.02 5.90 -12.35
N THR A 49 -4.86 5.13 -11.67
CA THR A 49 -4.42 4.29 -10.56
C THR A 49 -4.58 2.84 -10.97
N ALA A 50 -3.49 2.11 -10.94
CA ALA A 50 -3.46 0.67 -11.13
C ALA A 50 -3.20 -0.02 -9.80
N LYS A 51 -3.78 -1.20 -9.60
CA LYS A 51 -3.76 -1.94 -8.36
C LYS A 51 -3.30 -3.37 -8.59
N ALA A 52 -2.26 -3.79 -7.87
CA ALA A 52 -1.84 -5.17 -7.75
C ALA A 52 -2.21 -5.71 -6.35
N SER A 53 -2.73 -6.93 -6.28
CA SER A 53 -3.11 -7.57 -5.02
C SER A 53 -2.23 -8.79 -4.76
N LEU A 54 -1.73 -8.92 -3.53
CA LEU A 54 -0.81 -9.95 -3.07
C LEU A 54 -1.40 -10.69 -1.88
N VAL A 55 -1.17 -11.99 -1.81
CA VAL A 55 -1.37 -12.76 -0.56
C VAL A 55 0.00 -12.94 0.09
N VAL A 56 0.08 -12.58 1.36
CA VAL A 56 1.30 -12.65 2.17
C VAL A 56 1.21 -13.85 3.10
N TYR A 57 2.24 -14.69 3.12
CA TYR A 57 2.30 -15.85 4.00
C TYR A 57 3.03 -15.49 5.30
N PRO A 58 2.67 -16.14 6.44
CA PRO A 58 3.41 -15.94 7.69
C PRO A 58 4.90 -16.28 7.51
N MET A 59 5.77 -15.42 8.02
CA MET A 59 7.21 -15.70 8.07
C MET A 59 7.53 -16.30 9.43
N VAL A 60 7.80 -17.59 9.47
CA VAL A 60 8.22 -18.25 10.72
C VAL A 60 9.39 -19.16 10.44
N VAL A 61 10.55 -18.77 10.96
CA VAL A 61 11.69 -19.65 11.17
C VAL A 61 11.78 -19.82 12.68
N ASP A 62 11.50 -21.03 13.19
CA ASP A 62 11.55 -21.35 14.62
C ASP A 62 12.79 -22.21 14.92
N PRO A 63 13.96 -21.60 15.18
CA PRO A 63 15.18 -22.32 15.53
C PRO A 63 15.07 -23.03 16.86
N ALA A 64 14.18 -22.56 17.76
CA ALA A 64 13.99 -23.14 19.08
C ALA A 64 12.98 -24.29 19.12
N GLY A 65 12.19 -24.50 18.06
CA GLY A 65 11.19 -25.59 17.98
C GLY A 65 10.08 -25.46 19.01
N THR A 66 9.73 -24.21 19.39
CA THR A 66 8.72 -23.94 20.42
C THR A 66 7.30 -24.12 19.93
N GLY A 67 7.10 -24.51 18.64
CA GLY A 67 5.79 -24.72 18.04
C GLY A 67 5.03 -23.42 17.72
N SER A 68 5.65 -22.26 17.93
CA SER A 68 5.04 -20.94 17.65
C SER A 68 4.77 -20.71 16.17
N ALA A 69 5.32 -21.55 15.30
CA ALA A 69 5.15 -21.47 13.84
C ALA A 69 3.70 -21.54 13.38
N ASN A 70 2.86 -22.33 14.04
CA ASN A 70 1.46 -22.55 13.64
C ASN A 70 0.50 -21.40 14.01
N SER A 71 0.93 -20.46 14.83
CA SER A 71 0.07 -19.35 15.31
C SER A 71 0.48 -17.98 14.77
N ALA A 72 1.50 -17.92 13.93
CA ALA A 72 1.98 -16.65 13.40
C ALA A 72 0.97 -16.04 12.44
N LYS A 73 0.37 -14.96 12.87
CA LYS A 73 -0.45 -14.09 12.00
C LYS A 73 0.46 -13.09 11.29
N VAL A 74 0.13 -12.81 10.04
CA VAL A 74 0.79 -11.72 9.28
C VAL A 74 0.36 -10.38 9.88
N ASP A 75 1.32 -9.60 10.35
CA ASP A 75 1.07 -8.21 10.72
C ASP A 75 1.04 -7.34 9.47
N ILE A 76 -0.15 -7.15 8.95
CA ILE A 76 -0.40 -6.38 7.72
C ILE A 76 0.05 -4.92 7.84
N ALA A 77 0.01 -4.33 9.02
CA ALA A 77 0.49 -2.96 9.22
C ALA A 77 2.01 -2.87 9.02
N THR A 78 2.75 -3.82 9.57
CA THR A 78 4.19 -3.93 9.35
C THR A 78 4.50 -4.26 7.90
N GLU A 79 3.80 -5.22 7.29
CA GLU A 79 4.00 -5.59 5.89
C GLU A 79 3.70 -4.44 4.92
N SER A 80 2.69 -3.63 5.19
CA SER A 80 2.39 -2.42 4.39
C SER A 80 3.55 -1.41 4.42
N ARG A 81 4.21 -1.27 5.56
CA ARG A 81 5.39 -0.40 5.71
C ARG A 81 6.59 -0.97 4.95
N VAL A 82 6.82 -2.28 5.02
CA VAL A 82 7.88 -2.95 4.25
C VAL A 82 7.62 -2.78 2.76
N ALA A 83 6.41 -3.06 2.28
CA ALA A 83 6.05 -2.93 0.88
C ALA A 83 6.15 -1.49 0.34
N SER A 84 5.99 -0.48 1.20
CA SER A 84 6.20 0.93 0.86
C SER A 84 7.61 1.44 1.16
N SER A 85 8.54 0.58 1.54
CA SER A 85 9.90 0.96 1.91
C SER A 85 10.74 1.40 0.70
N ARG A 86 11.80 2.17 1.00
CA ARG A 86 12.78 2.57 -0.02
C ARG A 86 13.48 1.36 -0.64
N GLU A 87 13.73 0.31 0.13
CA GLU A 87 14.38 -0.91 -0.33
C GLU A 87 13.57 -1.58 -1.46
N VAL A 88 12.27 -1.78 -1.24
CA VAL A 88 11.35 -2.30 -2.26
C VAL A 88 11.26 -1.38 -3.47
N ALA A 89 11.16 -0.06 -3.25
CA ALA A 89 11.13 0.91 -4.33
C ALA A 89 12.44 0.92 -5.16
N THR A 90 13.59 0.73 -4.52
CA THR A 90 14.89 0.63 -5.20
C THR A 90 14.98 -0.66 -6.02
N GLN A 91 14.52 -1.77 -5.47
CA GLN A 91 14.47 -3.05 -6.20
C GLN A 91 13.52 -2.95 -7.40
N ALA A 92 12.35 -2.33 -7.23
CA ALA A 92 11.42 -2.07 -8.32
C ALA A 92 12.01 -1.14 -9.40
N ALA A 93 12.77 -0.13 -9.00
CA ALA A 93 13.47 0.76 -9.93
C ALA A 93 14.49 0.00 -10.78
N LYS A 94 15.25 -0.91 -10.20
CA LYS A 94 16.19 -1.79 -10.93
C LYS A 94 15.47 -2.67 -11.96
N THR A 95 14.34 -3.27 -11.57
CA THR A 95 13.52 -4.07 -12.49
C THR A 95 13.01 -3.22 -13.64
N LEU A 96 12.47 -2.02 -13.37
CA LEU A 96 11.96 -1.12 -14.40
C LEU A 96 13.06 -0.67 -15.38
N ILE A 97 14.29 -0.42 -14.89
CA ILE A 97 15.44 -0.09 -15.75
C ILE A 97 15.77 -1.29 -16.66
N SER A 98 15.77 -2.50 -16.13
CA SER A 98 16.01 -3.70 -16.93
C SER A 98 14.92 -3.95 -17.99
N GLU A 99 13.71 -3.45 -17.76
CA GLU A 99 12.58 -3.47 -18.69
C GLU A 99 12.61 -2.29 -19.69
N GLY A 100 13.64 -1.45 -19.66
CA GLY A 100 13.86 -0.36 -20.60
C GLY A 100 13.37 1.02 -20.17
N ASP A 101 13.13 1.25 -18.87
CA ASP A 101 12.87 2.59 -18.36
C ASP A 101 14.14 3.44 -18.48
N THR A 102 13.99 4.69 -18.95
CA THR A 102 15.12 5.58 -19.25
C THR A 102 15.56 6.45 -18.07
N LEU A 103 14.83 6.39 -16.96
CA LEU A 103 15.12 7.17 -15.78
C LEU A 103 16.23 6.52 -14.94
N SER A 104 16.97 7.33 -14.18
CA SER A 104 17.94 6.78 -13.23
C SER A 104 17.25 6.06 -12.06
N GLU A 105 17.97 5.13 -11.43
CA GLU A 105 17.50 4.39 -10.25
C GLU A 105 16.99 5.35 -9.15
N ALA A 106 17.73 6.42 -8.86
CA ALA A 106 17.35 7.40 -7.85
C ALA A 106 16.05 8.14 -8.20
N GLN A 107 15.86 8.50 -9.48
CA GLN A 107 14.65 9.15 -9.96
C GLN A 107 13.44 8.22 -9.90
N LEU A 108 13.59 6.97 -10.34
CA LEU A 108 12.53 5.97 -10.27
C LEU A 108 12.15 5.65 -8.83
N THR A 109 13.13 5.42 -7.96
CA THR A 109 12.89 5.20 -6.53
C THR A 109 12.09 6.34 -5.91
N SER A 110 12.49 7.59 -6.16
CA SER A 110 11.77 8.76 -5.64
C SER A 110 10.36 8.86 -6.22
N ARG A 111 10.18 8.57 -7.50
CA ARG A 111 8.86 8.57 -8.15
C ARG A 111 7.95 7.48 -7.59
N LEU A 112 8.47 6.28 -7.36
CA LEU A 112 7.73 5.16 -6.76
C LEU A 112 7.30 5.52 -5.34
N MET A 113 8.22 5.99 -4.50
CA MET A 113 7.93 6.41 -3.12
C MET A 113 6.81 7.46 -3.02
N ASN A 114 6.73 8.38 -3.98
CA ASN A 114 5.73 9.45 -4.00
C ASN A 114 4.39 9.06 -4.65
N SER A 115 4.33 7.94 -5.36
CA SER A 115 3.14 7.53 -6.12
C SER A 115 2.52 6.23 -5.64
N VAL A 116 3.22 5.48 -4.79
CA VAL A 116 2.74 4.21 -4.26
C VAL A 116 1.89 4.43 -3.01
N LYS A 117 0.79 3.71 -2.93
CA LYS A 117 -0.02 3.56 -1.74
C LYS A 117 -0.24 2.08 -1.47
N VAL A 118 0.15 1.64 -0.29
CA VAL A 118 -0.05 0.24 0.12
C VAL A 118 -1.13 0.20 1.18
N THR A 119 -2.11 -0.65 0.96
CA THR A 119 -3.20 -0.90 1.90
C THR A 119 -3.36 -2.40 2.11
N GLY A 120 -3.78 -2.80 3.28
CA GLY A 120 -4.00 -4.21 3.56
C GLY A 120 -5.10 -4.42 4.58
N THR A 121 -5.71 -5.59 4.52
CA THR A 121 -6.77 -6.00 5.44
C THR A 121 -6.24 -7.08 6.37
N SER A 122 -6.14 -6.77 7.64
CA SER A 122 -5.55 -7.66 8.67
C SER A 122 -6.24 -9.03 8.79
N GLN A 123 -7.49 -9.13 8.34
CA GLN A 123 -8.26 -10.37 8.40
C GLN A 123 -7.96 -11.34 7.25
N THR A 124 -7.42 -10.86 6.13
CA THR A 124 -7.29 -11.64 4.89
C THR A 124 -5.86 -11.92 4.46
N SER A 125 -4.84 -11.39 5.15
CA SER A 125 -3.42 -11.44 4.74
C SER A 125 -3.19 -10.95 3.30
N VAL A 126 -4.07 -10.06 2.81
CA VAL A 126 -3.99 -9.46 1.48
C VAL A 126 -3.41 -8.06 1.58
N LEU A 127 -2.45 -7.77 0.73
CA LEU A 127 -1.85 -6.46 0.49
C LEU A 127 -2.23 -5.98 -0.90
N ASP A 128 -2.74 -4.76 -0.97
CA ASP A 128 -3.03 -4.05 -2.20
C ASP A 128 -1.99 -2.95 -2.41
N ILE A 129 -1.31 -3.01 -3.54
CA ILE A 129 -0.33 -2.01 -3.95
C ILE A 129 -0.94 -1.19 -5.09
N GLU A 130 -1.23 0.06 -4.82
CA GLU A 130 -1.79 1.01 -5.76
C GLU A 130 -0.71 2.00 -6.20
N VAL A 131 -0.60 2.23 -7.50
CA VAL A 131 0.30 3.24 -8.08
C VAL A 131 -0.49 4.18 -8.96
N THR A 132 -0.33 5.47 -8.71
CA THR A 132 -1.02 6.52 -9.47
C THR A 132 -0.04 7.25 -10.38
N ARG A 133 -0.33 7.29 -11.70
CA ARG A 133 0.51 7.93 -12.72
C ARG A 133 -0.33 8.69 -13.74
N SER A 134 0.34 9.52 -14.54
CA SER A 134 -0.31 10.23 -15.66
C SER A 134 -0.51 9.33 -16.87
N ASN A 135 0.32 8.31 -17.04
CA ASN A 135 0.19 7.29 -18.07
C ASN A 135 -0.41 6.02 -17.47
N PRO A 136 -1.49 5.46 -18.04
CA PRO A 136 -2.12 4.24 -17.52
C PRO A 136 -1.22 3.00 -17.62
N ASP A 137 -0.41 2.86 -18.68
CA ASP A 137 0.52 1.75 -18.85
C ASP A 137 1.62 1.80 -17.76
N ASP A 138 2.17 3.00 -17.47
CA ASP A 138 3.14 3.18 -16.40
C ASP A 138 2.54 2.88 -15.04
N ALA A 139 1.27 3.23 -14.80
CA ALA A 139 0.60 2.92 -13.54
C ALA A 139 0.57 1.41 -13.30
N ALA A 140 0.17 0.62 -14.30
CA ALA A 140 0.11 -0.83 -14.20
C ALA A 140 1.51 -1.46 -14.08
N ARG A 141 2.45 -1.04 -14.92
CA ARG A 141 3.83 -1.54 -14.93
C ARG A 141 4.51 -1.29 -13.58
N TYR A 142 4.39 -0.08 -13.03
CA TYR A 142 5.01 0.28 -11.76
C TYR A 142 4.35 -0.43 -10.57
N ALA A 143 3.03 -0.62 -10.58
CA ALA A 143 2.35 -1.39 -9.54
C ALA A 143 2.81 -2.86 -9.54
N ASN A 144 2.95 -3.48 -10.70
CA ASN A 144 3.44 -4.85 -10.84
C ASN A 144 4.93 -4.96 -10.44
N ALA A 145 5.77 -4.00 -10.83
CA ALA A 145 7.16 -3.94 -10.42
C ALA A 145 7.30 -3.85 -8.90
N MET A 146 6.53 -2.99 -8.25
CA MET A 146 6.51 -2.88 -6.78
C MET A 146 6.05 -4.17 -6.11
N ALA A 147 5.00 -4.81 -6.64
CA ALA A 147 4.46 -6.05 -6.11
C ALA A 147 5.48 -7.21 -6.17
N ASN A 148 6.12 -7.39 -7.32
CA ASN A 148 7.14 -8.42 -7.51
C ASN A 148 8.39 -8.14 -6.67
N SER A 149 8.82 -6.88 -6.59
CA SER A 149 9.99 -6.48 -5.80
C SER A 149 9.76 -6.64 -4.30
N TYR A 150 8.55 -6.37 -3.80
CA TYR A 150 8.21 -6.67 -2.42
C TYR A 150 8.32 -8.17 -2.12
N LEU A 151 7.78 -9.04 -2.99
CA LEU A 151 7.90 -10.49 -2.82
C LEU A 151 9.35 -10.97 -2.89
N GLN A 152 10.16 -10.36 -3.75
CA GLN A 152 11.59 -10.66 -3.86
C GLN A 152 12.33 -10.28 -2.57
N VAL A 153 12.19 -9.04 -2.10
CA VAL A 153 12.82 -8.57 -0.85
C VAL A 153 12.41 -9.45 0.33
N ARG A 154 11.13 -9.81 0.39
CA ARG A 154 10.61 -10.69 1.44
C ARG A 154 11.18 -12.10 1.35
N SER A 155 11.28 -12.68 0.15
CA SER A 155 11.90 -14.00 -0.06
C SER A 155 13.37 -13.99 0.32
N ASP A 156 14.10 -12.93 -0.01
CA ASP A 156 15.52 -12.80 0.32
C ASP A 156 15.74 -12.63 1.84
N ALA A 157 14.86 -11.91 2.52
CA ALA A 157 14.87 -11.84 3.98
C ALA A 157 14.60 -13.20 4.64
N LEU A 158 13.67 -14.01 4.09
CA LEU A 158 13.41 -15.37 4.56
C LEU A 158 14.61 -16.28 4.35
N LYS A 159 15.22 -16.26 3.17
CA LYS A 159 16.45 -17.03 2.89
C LYS A 159 17.54 -16.67 3.88
N SER A 160 17.79 -15.38 4.08
CA SER A 160 18.79 -14.90 5.05
C SER A 160 18.50 -15.38 6.48
N SER A 161 17.22 -15.44 6.87
CA SER A 161 16.81 -15.96 8.18
C SER A 161 17.04 -17.46 8.31
N VAL A 162 16.71 -18.23 7.27
CA VAL A 162 16.98 -19.69 7.20
C VAL A 162 18.48 -19.97 7.26
N ASP A 163 19.27 -19.23 6.49
CA ASP A 163 20.73 -19.39 6.46
C ASP A 163 21.34 -19.08 7.83
N SER A 164 20.90 -18.01 8.48
CA SER A 164 21.36 -17.62 9.82
C SER A 164 20.99 -18.66 10.87
N ALA A 165 19.75 -19.17 10.83
CA ALA A 165 19.30 -20.21 11.76
C ALA A 165 20.06 -21.54 11.53
N THR A 166 20.29 -21.92 10.28
CA THR A 166 21.07 -23.09 9.91
C THR A 166 22.50 -22.99 10.43
N LYS A 167 23.15 -21.83 10.23
CA LYS A 167 24.50 -21.58 10.72
C LYS A 167 24.60 -21.69 12.24
N GLN A 168 23.63 -21.12 12.98
CA GLN A 168 23.59 -21.25 14.44
C GLN A 168 23.46 -22.71 14.90
N LEU A 169 22.67 -23.52 14.20
CA LEU A 169 22.54 -24.95 14.48
C LEU A 169 23.83 -25.72 14.15
N ASP A 170 24.49 -25.40 13.04
CA ASP A 170 25.79 -26.01 12.69
C ASP A 170 26.87 -25.73 13.76
N GLU A 171 26.91 -24.48 14.28
CA GLU A 171 27.82 -24.12 15.39
C GLU A 171 27.48 -24.91 16.67
N GLN A 172 26.20 -25.12 16.99
CA GLN A 172 25.78 -25.90 18.15
C GLN A 172 26.09 -27.38 17.98
N ILE A 173 25.91 -27.93 16.78
CA ILE A 173 26.27 -29.32 16.44
C ILE A 173 27.78 -29.52 16.62
N ALA A 174 28.60 -28.64 16.03
CA ALA A 174 30.04 -28.71 16.14
C ALA A 174 30.55 -28.63 17.60
N ALA A 175 29.89 -27.78 18.42
CA ALA A 175 30.21 -27.67 19.84
C ALA A 175 29.78 -28.90 20.69
N ALA A 176 28.83 -29.68 20.20
CA ALA A 176 28.34 -30.89 20.87
C ALA A 176 29.04 -32.16 20.39
N GLU A 177 29.63 -32.15 19.18
CA GLU A 177 30.40 -33.25 18.61
C GLU A 177 31.64 -33.54 19.46
N GLY A 178 31.94 -34.85 19.66
CA GLY A 178 33.10 -35.33 20.45
C GLY A 178 32.76 -35.68 21.89
N ASP A 179 31.55 -35.40 22.40
CA ASP A 179 31.12 -35.87 23.72
C ASP A 179 30.05 -36.97 23.59
N ALA A 180 30.43 -38.20 23.96
CA ALA A 180 29.54 -39.36 23.84
C ALA A 180 28.22 -39.22 24.60
N ASN A 181 28.15 -38.36 25.62
CA ASN A 181 26.95 -38.07 26.41
C ASN A 181 26.01 -37.13 25.68
N ARG A 182 26.42 -36.49 24.57
CA ARG A 182 25.65 -35.51 23.81
C ARG A 182 25.14 -36.03 22.44
N ASN A 183 25.33 -37.30 22.14
CA ASN A 183 24.91 -37.89 20.84
C ASN A 183 23.41 -37.69 20.58
N ALA A 184 22.57 -37.83 21.60
CA ALA A 184 21.13 -37.59 21.48
C ALA A 184 20.80 -36.09 21.16
N LEU A 185 21.56 -35.17 21.73
CA LEU A 185 21.43 -33.74 21.43
C LEU A 185 21.86 -33.43 19.99
N VAL A 186 22.97 -34.01 19.52
CA VAL A 186 23.44 -33.85 18.14
C VAL A 186 22.38 -34.32 17.15
N SER A 187 21.80 -35.51 17.38
CA SER A 187 20.71 -36.03 16.53
C SER A 187 19.50 -35.10 16.49
N GLN A 188 19.08 -34.56 17.64
CA GLN A 188 17.97 -33.61 17.73
C GLN A 188 18.26 -32.30 16.99
N LEU A 189 19.48 -31.77 17.08
CA LEU A 189 19.89 -30.56 16.36
C LEU A 189 19.94 -30.79 14.85
N GLN A 190 20.42 -31.98 14.40
CA GLN A 190 20.42 -32.35 12.98
C GLN A 190 19.01 -32.48 12.41
N GLU A 191 18.07 -33.08 13.13
CA GLU A 191 16.65 -33.13 12.73
C GLU A 191 16.05 -31.73 12.60
N ARG A 192 16.32 -30.85 13.58
CA ARG A 192 15.86 -29.47 13.55
C ARG A 192 16.44 -28.68 12.36
N ARG A 193 17.73 -28.84 12.10
CA ARG A 193 18.39 -28.28 10.93
C ARG A 193 17.72 -28.71 9.63
N ALA A 194 17.42 -29.99 9.48
CA ALA A 194 16.72 -30.52 8.32
C ALA A 194 15.31 -29.92 8.19
N GLN A 195 14.57 -29.76 9.27
CA GLN A 195 13.27 -29.11 9.26
C GLN A 195 13.33 -27.64 8.82
N ILE A 196 14.32 -26.87 9.28
CA ILE A 196 14.50 -25.48 8.88
C ILE A 196 14.84 -25.39 7.41
N GLN A 197 15.69 -26.25 6.89
CA GLN A 197 16.06 -26.30 5.46
C GLN A 197 14.85 -26.63 4.56
N LEU A 198 13.85 -27.34 5.06
CA LEU A 198 12.61 -27.62 4.33
C LEU A 198 11.59 -26.45 4.42
N THR A 199 11.89 -25.42 5.20
CA THR A 199 10.97 -24.26 5.32
C THR A 199 10.87 -23.54 3.97
N SER A 200 9.63 -23.34 3.52
CA SER A 200 9.40 -22.58 2.29
C SER A 200 9.88 -21.14 2.44
N THR A 201 10.75 -20.71 1.53
CA THR A 201 11.22 -19.32 1.45
C THR A 201 10.33 -18.44 0.59
N THR A 202 9.14 -18.92 0.23
CA THR A 202 8.16 -18.12 -0.53
C THR A 202 7.40 -17.22 0.41
N GLY A 203 7.68 -15.93 0.36
CA GLY A 203 7.06 -14.93 1.24
C GLY A 203 5.59 -14.62 0.95
N GLY A 204 5.07 -15.06 -0.19
CA GLY A 204 3.70 -14.78 -0.66
C GLY A 204 3.57 -15.03 -2.16
N ARG A 205 2.44 -14.64 -2.73
CA ARG A 205 2.20 -14.72 -4.18
C ARG A 205 1.36 -13.54 -4.68
N VAL A 206 1.53 -13.19 -5.93
CA VAL A 206 0.61 -12.27 -6.62
C VAL A 206 -0.73 -12.98 -6.79
N MET A 207 -1.80 -12.37 -6.28
CA MET A 207 -3.19 -12.84 -6.45
C MET A 207 -3.79 -12.23 -7.72
N SER A 208 -3.56 -10.93 -7.93
CA SER A 208 -4.01 -10.21 -9.12
C SER A 208 -2.94 -9.21 -9.54
N GLN A 209 -2.53 -9.29 -10.80
CA GLN A 209 -1.65 -8.29 -11.40
C GLN A 209 -2.44 -7.00 -11.66
N ALA A 210 -1.74 -5.87 -11.57
CA ALA A 210 -2.29 -4.60 -11.96
C ALA A 210 -2.55 -4.58 -13.47
N GLN A 211 -3.78 -4.24 -13.84
CA GLN A 211 -4.19 -4.04 -15.22
C GLN A 211 -4.12 -2.56 -15.59
N VAL A 212 -3.98 -2.28 -16.88
CA VAL A 212 -3.98 -0.91 -17.40
C VAL A 212 -5.37 -0.29 -17.18
N PRO A 213 -5.47 0.81 -16.40
CA PRO A 213 -6.75 1.43 -16.13
C PRO A 213 -7.36 2.03 -17.39
N SER A 214 -8.61 1.70 -17.68
CA SER A 214 -9.36 2.23 -18.83
C SER A 214 -9.94 3.62 -18.59
N SER A 215 -9.98 4.08 -17.33
CA SER A 215 -10.53 5.38 -16.96
C SER A 215 -9.66 6.09 -15.93
N SER A 216 -9.69 7.42 -15.95
CA SER A 216 -9.01 8.25 -14.93
C SER A 216 -9.59 8.01 -13.55
N SER A 217 -8.74 7.94 -12.54
CA SER A 217 -9.13 7.81 -11.12
C SER A 217 -9.67 9.11 -10.54
N ALA A 218 -9.42 10.25 -11.20
CA ALA A 218 -9.94 11.54 -10.79
C ALA A 218 -11.38 11.73 -11.27
N LEU A 219 -12.18 12.44 -10.46
CA LEU A 219 -13.48 12.92 -10.91
C LEU A 219 -13.25 13.87 -12.09
N GLY A 220 -13.77 13.51 -13.28
CA GLY A 220 -13.61 14.32 -14.48
C GLY A 220 -14.12 15.76 -14.29
N PRO A 221 -13.66 16.70 -15.14
CA PRO A 221 -13.98 18.14 -15.00
C PRO A 221 -15.48 18.41 -14.99
N VAL A 222 -16.26 17.62 -15.72
CA VAL A 222 -17.73 17.77 -15.75
C VAL A 222 -18.36 17.44 -14.38
N LYS A 223 -17.93 16.34 -13.73
CA LYS A 223 -18.46 15.95 -12.41
C LYS A 223 -18.07 16.96 -11.34
N LEU A 224 -16.83 17.47 -11.37
CA LEU A 224 -16.37 18.50 -10.44
C LEU A 224 -17.01 19.88 -10.73
N GLY A 225 -17.29 20.19 -11.98
CA GLY A 225 -18.07 21.36 -12.35
C GLY A 225 -19.50 21.32 -11.79
N ILE A 226 -20.15 20.16 -11.83
CA ILE A 226 -21.50 19.98 -11.22
C ILE A 226 -21.44 20.14 -9.69
N VAL A 227 -20.43 19.54 -9.03
CA VAL A 227 -20.24 19.70 -7.58
C VAL A 227 -19.98 21.17 -7.23
N GLY A 228 -19.15 21.86 -8.02
CA GLY A 228 -18.93 23.31 -7.87
C GLY A 228 -20.20 24.11 -8.05
N ALA A 229 -21.02 23.81 -9.07
CA ALA A 229 -22.29 24.47 -9.27
C ALA A 229 -23.26 24.32 -8.10
N VAL A 230 -23.35 23.10 -7.52
CA VAL A 230 -24.17 22.85 -6.32
C VAL A 230 -23.64 23.62 -5.11
N ALA A 231 -22.31 23.67 -4.92
CA ALA A 231 -21.71 24.47 -3.84
C ALA A 231 -21.94 25.98 -4.01
N GLY A 232 -22.00 26.48 -5.25
CA GLY A 232 -22.29 27.87 -5.54
C GLY A 232 -23.77 28.27 -5.33
N LEU A 233 -24.66 27.29 -5.18
CA LEU A 233 -26.09 27.46 -4.93
C LEU A 233 -26.43 27.60 -3.42
N LEU A 234 -25.50 27.11 -2.55
CA LEU A 234 -25.62 27.18 -1.08
C LEU A 234 -25.00 28.45 -0.51
#